data_37786df7a40e0949ecf893867a5f15bb
#
_entry.id   37786df7a40e0949ecf893867a5f15bb
#
_cell.length_a   1.000
_cell.length_b   1.000
_cell.length_c   1.000
_cell.angle_alpha   90.00
_cell.angle_beta   90.00
_cell.angle_gamma   90.00
#
_symmetry.space_group_name_H-M   'P 1'
#
loop_
_entity.id
_entity.type
_entity.pdbx_description
1 polymer ?
#
loop_
_entity_poly.entity_id
_entity_poly.type
_entity_poly.pdbx_seq_one_letter_code
_entity_poly.pdbx_strand_id
1 'polypeptide(L)'
;DDYDRKIRRNIARCGFFVPVISANTQRRHEGYFRREWSYANDRVRSMADAAIFVLPVCIDNTGPTDALMPETFKPLHFTRLPGGDVTPDFAQRLRELMAVRT
;
A
#
# COMPACT_ATOMS: atom_id res chain seq x y z
N ASP A 1 8.20 19.69 -6.35
CA ASP A 1 7.19 20.74 -6.28
C ASP A 1 6.40 20.67 -4.97
N ASP A 2 5.47 21.57 -4.75
CA ASP A 2 4.69 21.65 -3.51
C ASP A 2 3.80 20.41 -3.34
N TYR A 3 3.24 19.90 -4.42
CA TYR A 3 2.39 18.72 -4.39
C TYR A 3 3.21 17.48 -3.98
N ASP A 4 4.39 17.34 -4.55
CA ASP A 4 5.29 16.23 -4.22
C ASP A 4 5.74 16.27 -2.76
N ARG A 5 6.08 17.45 -2.24
CA ARG A 5 6.44 17.61 -0.84
C ARG A 5 5.29 17.24 0.10
N LYS A 6 4.06 17.60 -0.30
CA LYS A 6 2.88 17.28 0.49
C LYS A 6 2.64 15.77 0.55
N ILE A 7 2.76 15.08 -0.59
CA ILE A 7 2.63 13.63 -0.65
C ILE A 7 3.68 12.97 0.24
N ARG A 8 4.92 13.38 0.11
CA ARG A 8 6.03 12.82 0.90
C ARG A 8 5.79 12.99 2.39
N ARG A 9 5.34 14.18 2.80
CA ARG A 9 5.04 14.46 4.21
C ARG A 9 3.90 13.59 4.72
N ASN A 10 2.84 13.43 3.93
CA ASN A 10 1.70 12.60 4.33
C ASN A 10 2.11 11.15 4.53
N ILE A 11 2.92 10.61 3.64
CA ILE A 11 3.39 9.23 3.75
C ILE A 11 4.33 9.06 4.96
N ALA A 12 5.13 10.08 5.26
CA ALA A 12 6.02 10.04 6.42
C ALA A 12 5.25 10.02 7.74
N ARG A 13 3.99 10.46 7.76
CA ARG A 13 3.19 10.60 8.98
C ARG A 13 2.03 9.63 9.10
N CYS A 14 1.61 9.01 8.01
CA CYS A 14 0.43 8.13 8.05
C CYS A 14 0.70 6.86 8.84
N GLY A 15 -0.37 6.28 9.40
CA GLY A 15 -0.28 5.03 10.16
C GLY A 15 -0.15 3.81 9.28
N PHE A 16 -0.84 3.79 8.15
CA PHE A 16 -0.83 2.69 7.20
C PHE A 16 -0.87 3.23 5.79
N PHE A 17 -0.33 2.43 4.87
CA PHE A 17 -0.36 2.74 3.45
C PHE A 17 -1.00 1.55 2.72
N VAL A 18 -2.06 1.83 1.93
CA VAL A 18 -2.82 0.80 1.24
C VAL A 18 -2.67 1.00 -0.27
N PRO A 19 -1.65 0.39 -0.90
CA PRO A 19 -1.52 0.46 -2.36
C PRO A 19 -2.59 -0.40 -3.01
N VAL A 20 -3.24 0.16 -4.03
CA VAL A 20 -4.28 -0.55 -4.79
C VAL A 20 -3.65 -1.16 -6.03
N ILE A 21 -3.65 -2.49 -6.10
CA ILE A 21 -3.13 -3.24 -7.23
C ILE A 21 -4.28 -3.60 -8.16
N SER A 22 -4.12 -3.32 -9.45
CA SER A 22 -5.11 -3.66 -10.46
C SER A 22 -4.44 -3.74 -11.83
N ALA A 23 -5.13 -4.29 -12.81
CA ALA A 23 -4.64 -4.29 -14.18
C ALA A 23 -4.36 -2.86 -14.67
N ASN A 24 -5.19 -1.91 -14.24
CA ASN A 24 -5.01 -0.51 -14.59
C ASN A 24 -3.72 0.08 -14.01
N THR A 25 -3.44 -0.15 -12.72
CA THR A 25 -2.20 0.34 -12.12
C THR A 25 -0.97 -0.34 -12.71
N GLN A 26 -1.09 -1.62 -13.10
CA GLN A 26 0.02 -2.36 -13.69
C GLN A 26 0.38 -1.86 -15.10
N ARG A 27 -0.58 -1.36 -15.85
CA ARG A 27 -0.32 -0.79 -17.18
C ARG A 27 0.37 0.57 -17.12
N ARG A 28 0.30 1.28 -15.98
CA ARG A 28 0.85 2.61 -15.85
C ARG A 28 2.23 2.54 -15.22
N HIS A 29 3.26 2.82 -16.02
CA HIS A 29 4.64 2.77 -15.58
C HIS A 29 5.09 4.03 -14.85
N GLU A 30 4.29 5.11 -14.92
CA GLU A 30 4.60 6.36 -14.23
C GLU A 30 3.33 7.06 -13.77
N GLY A 31 3.48 8.02 -12.87
CA GLY A 31 2.38 8.77 -12.30
C GLY A 31 2.59 9.01 -10.81
N TYR A 32 1.74 9.82 -10.19
CA TYR A 32 1.89 10.15 -8.78
C TYR A 32 1.77 8.92 -7.88
N PHE A 33 0.94 7.96 -8.23
CA PHE A 33 0.81 6.75 -7.38
C PHE A 33 2.13 5.97 -7.33
N ARG A 34 2.94 5.99 -8.40
CA ARG A 34 4.26 5.35 -8.40
C ARG A 34 5.22 6.07 -7.46
N ARG A 35 5.14 7.39 -7.39
CA ARG A 35 5.92 8.18 -6.42
C ARG A 35 5.49 7.86 -5.00
N GLU A 36 4.18 7.79 -4.76
CA GLU A 36 3.65 7.43 -3.45
C GLU A 36 4.16 6.07 -3.00
N TRP A 37 4.12 5.09 -3.90
CA TRP A 37 4.63 3.75 -3.61
C TRP A 37 6.13 3.77 -3.30
N SER A 38 6.89 4.57 -4.03
CA SER A 38 8.32 4.72 -3.80
C SER A 38 8.61 5.31 -2.41
N TYR A 39 7.88 6.34 -2.01
CA TYR A 39 8.03 6.95 -0.69
C TYR A 39 7.65 5.97 0.42
N ALA A 40 6.59 5.21 0.23
CA ALA A 40 6.18 4.18 1.18
C ALA A 40 7.25 3.09 1.30
N ASN A 41 7.83 2.68 0.18
CA ASN A 41 8.91 1.71 0.14
C ASN A 41 10.12 2.19 0.94
N ASP A 42 10.49 3.44 0.77
CA ASP A 42 11.62 4.04 1.51
C ASP A 42 11.33 4.06 3.01
N ARG A 43 10.09 4.38 3.39
CA ARG A 43 9.71 4.40 4.81
C ARG A 43 9.80 2.99 5.42
N VAL A 44 9.33 1.97 4.70
CA VAL A 44 9.40 0.58 5.19
C VAL A 44 10.83 0.18 5.48
N ARG A 45 11.78 0.58 4.65
CA ARG A 45 13.19 0.26 4.85
C ARG A 45 13.76 0.81 6.16
N SER A 46 13.12 1.84 6.71
CA SER A 46 13.53 2.47 7.97
C SER A 46 12.78 1.91 9.18
N MET A 47 11.88 0.96 8.97
CA MET A 47 11.08 0.37 10.04
C MET A 47 11.65 -0.95 10.51
N ALA A 48 11.29 -1.33 11.75
CA ALA A 48 11.59 -2.67 12.26
C ALA A 48 10.93 -3.74 11.38
N ASP A 49 11.58 -4.89 11.23
CA ASP A 49 11.11 -5.95 10.34
C ASP A 49 9.70 -6.44 10.66
N ALA A 50 9.31 -6.42 11.92
CA ALA A 50 7.98 -6.86 12.35
C ALA A 50 6.91 -5.78 12.24
N ALA A 51 7.28 -4.55 11.89
CA ALA A 51 6.30 -3.46 11.81
C ALA A 51 5.39 -3.63 10.59
N ILE A 52 4.09 -3.43 10.80
CA ILE A 52 3.11 -3.48 9.72
C ILE A 52 2.76 -2.05 9.31
N PHE A 53 3.07 -1.71 8.07
CA PHE A 53 2.77 -0.38 7.52
C PHE A 53 2.02 -0.48 6.20
N VAL A 54 2.50 -1.31 5.27
CA VAL A 54 1.91 -1.44 3.94
C VAL A 54 0.93 -2.61 3.92
N LEU A 55 -0.30 -2.33 3.48
CA LEU A 55 -1.36 -3.33 3.36
C LEU A 55 -1.87 -3.36 1.92
N PRO A 56 -1.22 -4.13 1.03
CA PRO A 56 -1.61 -4.14 -0.38
C PRO A 56 -2.99 -4.77 -0.57
N VAL A 57 -3.81 -4.14 -1.42
CA VAL A 57 -5.11 -4.69 -1.80
C VAL A 57 -5.15 -4.88 -3.30
N CYS A 58 -5.82 -5.92 -3.75
CA CYS A 58 -6.02 -6.19 -5.17
C CYS A 58 -7.53 -6.18 -5.46
N ILE A 59 -7.95 -5.33 -6.39
CA ILE A 59 -9.38 -5.12 -6.66
C ILE A 59 -9.89 -5.91 -7.87
N ASP A 60 -9.01 -6.67 -8.52
CA ASP A 60 -9.35 -7.51 -9.68
C ASP A 60 -8.56 -8.82 -9.63
N ASN A 61 -8.38 -9.48 -10.76
CA ASN A 61 -7.70 -10.78 -10.84
C ASN A 61 -6.19 -10.70 -11.05
N THR A 62 -5.59 -9.51 -10.92
CA THR A 62 -4.14 -9.36 -11.06
C THR A 62 -3.41 -10.23 -10.03
N GLY A 63 -2.47 -11.05 -10.51
CA GLY A 63 -1.71 -11.92 -9.62
C GLY A 63 -0.57 -11.15 -8.93
N PRO A 64 -0.24 -11.50 -7.68
CA PRO A 64 0.85 -10.82 -6.97
C PRO A 64 2.22 -11.03 -7.61
N THR A 65 2.44 -12.15 -8.28
CA THR A 65 3.72 -12.42 -8.95
C THR A 65 3.90 -11.61 -10.23
N ASP A 66 2.81 -11.14 -10.82
CA ASP A 66 2.84 -10.37 -12.06
C ASP A 66 2.86 -8.86 -11.82
N ALA A 67 2.72 -8.45 -10.58
CA ALA A 67 2.56 -7.05 -10.25
C ALA A 67 3.90 -6.30 -10.23
N LEU A 68 3.93 -5.16 -10.92
CA LEU A 68 5.03 -4.21 -10.83
C LEU A 68 4.87 -3.41 -9.55
N MET A 69 5.75 -3.63 -8.59
CA MET A 69 5.66 -2.99 -7.29
C MET A 69 7.03 -2.83 -6.65
N PRO A 70 7.17 -1.93 -5.67
CA PRO A 70 8.41 -1.79 -4.94
C PRO A 70 8.85 -3.07 -4.23
N GLU A 71 10.13 -3.19 -4.00
CA GLU A 71 10.77 -4.38 -3.44
C GLU A 71 10.18 -4.82 -2.10
N THR A 72 9.91 -3.86 -1.22
CA THR A 72 9.39 -4.18 0.13
C THR A 72 7.94 -4.64 0.11
N PHE A 73 7.19 -4.41 -0.99
CA PHE A 73 5.79 -4.87 -1.10
C PHE A 73 5.70 -6.33 -1.53
N LYS A 74 6.70 -6.83 -2.24
CA LYS A 74 6.65 -8.16 -2.87
C LYS A 74 6.39 -9.32 -1.91
N PRO A 75 7.00 -9.37 -0.71
CA PRO A 75 6.74 -10.48 0.21
C PRO A 75 5.43 -10.37 0.97
N LEU A 76 4.69 -9.26 0.81
CA LEU A 76 3.49 -9.03 1.59
C LEU A 76 2.29 -9.78 1.02
N HIS A 77 1.38 -10.18 1.91
CA HIS A 77 0.14 -10.81 1.51
C HIS A 77 -0.84 -9.76 0.97
N PHE A 78 -1.41 -10.02 -0.20
CA PHE A 78 -2.39 -9.15 -0.82
C PHE A 78 -3.78 -9.52 -0.35
N THR A 79 -4.54 -8.54 0.13
CA THR A 79 -5.96 -8.72 0.43
C THR A 79 -6.75 -8.48 -0.84
N ARG A 80 -7.63 -9.41 -1.20
CA ARG A 80 -8.50 -9.24 -2.36
C ARG A 80 -9.78 -8.53 -1.95
N LEU A 81 -10.05 -7.42 -2.63
CA LEU A 81 -11.27 -6.63 -2.44
C LEU A 81 -11.93 -6.46 -3.82
N PRO A 82 -12.69 -7.47 -4.29
CA PRO A 82 -13.28 -7.43 -5.64
C PRO A 82 -14.11 -6.15 -5.88
N GLY A 83 -13.80 -5.46 -6.98
CA GLY A 83 -14.47 -4.21 -7.30
C GLY A 83 -14.11 -3.05 -6.39
N GLY A 84 -13.16 -3.24 -5.47
CA GLY A 84 -12.78 -2.21 -4.50
C GLY A 84 -13.68 -2.16 -3.27
N ASP A 85 -14.61 -3.12 -3.12
CA ASP A 85 -15.52 -3.15 -1.97
C ASP A 85 -14.79 -3.66 -0.72
N VAL A 86 -14.88 -2.89 0.35
CA VAL A 86 -14.26 -3.26 1.63
C VAL A 86 -15.05 -4.38 2.29
N THR A 87 -14.37 -5.51 2.55
CA THR A 87 -15.01 -6.62 3.26
C THR A 87 -15.04 -6.36 4.76
N PRO A 88 -16.00 -6.97 5.49
CA PRO A 88 -16.02 -6.87 6.96
C PRO A 88 -14.71 -7.34 7.61
N ASP A 89 -14.10 -8.40 7.07
CA ASP A 89 -12.84 -8.94 7.59
C ASP A 89 -11.70 -7.93 7.45
N PHE A 90 -11.60 -7.27 6.30
CA PHE A 90 -10.57 -6.27 6.08
C PHE A 90 -10.76 -5.06 7.00
N ALA A 91 -12.00 -4.58 7.12
CA ALA A 91 -12.33 -3.47 8.01
C ALA A 91 -11.98 -3.81 9.47
N GLN A 92 -12.28 -5.03 9.90
CA GLN A 92 -11.96 -5.48 11.26
C GLN A 92 -10.45 -5.53 11.47
N ARG A 93 -9.70 -6.05 10.49
CA ARG A 93 -8.24 -6.09 10.57
C ARG A 93 -7.65 -4.68 10.72
N LEU A 94 -8.16 -3.72 9.94
CA LEU A 94 -7.70 -2.34 10.06
C LEU A 94 -7.97 -1.77 11.45
N ARG A 95 -9.17 -2.01 12.00
CA ARG A 95 -9.50 -1.55 13.35
C ARG A 95 -8.55 -2.14 14.40
N GLU A 96 -8.25 -3.42 14.30
CA GLU A 96 -7.34 -4.10 15.22
C GLU A 96 -5.92 -3.53 15.14
N LEU A 97 -5.43 -3.31 13.93
CA LEU A 97 -4.09 -2.75 13.72
C LEU A 97 -4.01 -1.30 14.23
N MET A 98 -5.07 -0.52 14.03
CA MET A 98 -5.11 0.86 14.51
C MET A 98 -5.14 0.91 16.04
N ALA A 99 -5.85 -0.01 16.68
CA ALA A 99 -5.91 -0.08 18.14
C ALA A 99 -4.54 -0.36 18.76
N VAL A 100 -3.73 -1.20 18.12
CA VAL A 100 -2.37 -1.50 18.60
C VAL A 100 -1.46 -0.28 18.47
N ARG A 101 -1.70 0.60 17.51
CA ARG A 101 -0.86 1.77 17.26
C ARG A 101 -1.16 2.98 18.15
N THR A 102 -2.29 2.97 18.78
CA THR A 102 -2.64 4.04 19.73
C THR A 102 -2.18 3.66 21.12
#